data_69f055ec8d10d339f5d22a92d3a59de0
#
_entry.id   69f055ec8d10d339f5d22a92d3a59de0
#
_cell.length_a   1.000
_cell.length_b   1.000
_cell.length_c   1.000
_cell.angle_alpha   90.00
_cell.angle_beta   90.00
_cell.angle_gamma   90.00
#
_symmetry.space_group_name_H-M   'P 1'
#
loop_
_entity.id
_entity.type
_entity.pdbx_description
1 polymer ?
#
loop_
_entity_poly.entity_id
_entity_poly.type
_entity_poly.pdbx_seq_one_letter_code
_entity_poly.pdbx_strand_id
1 'polypeptide(L)'
;MCFVPTRDRDARLLWVSGHGRWGDQIVIVNHRNPGTNYYFNRNEDSRDKGDLISFINNHMADFREVLGLTGNSSRGNYDMEGIKAVLEALSGIQFSEPLKSVNGSFSANRTDSEFRLSDYEICPLNEKCRDFLITGRKLSPSTVDLFSPFINSVAYIADGKRYYNTSFPYRVPGNTDICNFEVRNYRYKGHSAGGNKVDACWVVSFNREPWNIEFVYLFESAIDAMSFYELNSSILLSRLPHVAFVSTGGSVSRAQISAIHNYFEMARLVCCYDNDESGVRYDISTACCLWNVTLQRSVREDLVEFICNGRKFAIPRDKLTFTAFKNAAGLRQNILVKKPRFTDKSLDADGLTETVWFKDWNDCLKYRKTPKKEYILYRGRGRDYNNV
;
A
#
# COMPACT_ATOMS: atom_id res chain seq x y z
N MET A 1 17.46 19.16 17.91
CA MET A 1 17.23 18.05 16.96
C MET A 1 18.56 17.43 16.58
N CYS A 2 18.88 16.24 17.06
CA CYS A 2 20.12 15.56 16.67
C CYS A 2 19.74 14.37 15.81
N PHE A 3 20.03 14.45 14.51
CA PHE A 3 19.96 13.32 13.61
C PHE A 3 21.31 12.61 13.63
N VAL A 4 21.30 11.30 13.90
CA VAL A 4 22.51 10.49 13.87
C VAL A 4 22.48 9.66 12.60
N PRO A 5 23.40 9.87 11.63
CA PRO A 5 23.46 9.07 10.42
C PRO A 5 23.76 7.62 10.78
N THR A 6 22.91 6.70 10.36
CA THR A 6 23.20 5.27 10.44
C THR A 6 24.04 4.83 9.25
N ARG A 7 24.91 3.82 9.40
CA ARG A 7 25.87 3.34 8.39
C ARG A 7 25.27 2.64 7.17
N ASP A 8 23.99 2.80 6.88
CA ASP A 8 23.35 2.16 5.76
C ASP A 8 23.46 2.99 4.47
N ARG A 9 23.47 2.32 3.31
CA ARG A 9 23.72 2.92 1.97
C ARG A 9 22.69 3.98 1.57
N ASP A 10 21.49 3.94 2.14
CA ASP A 10 20.50 5.01 2.07
C ASP A 10 20.68 5.87 3.31
N ALA A 11 20.77 7.19 3.15
CA ALA A 11 20.92 8.11 4.27
C ALA A 11 19.71 7.95 5.22
N ARG A 12 19.85 7.04 6.16
CA ARG A 12 18.91 6.85 7.25
C ARG A 12 19.34 7.73 8.40
N LEU A 13 18.48 8.65 8.77
CA LEU A 13 18.71 9.49 9.92
C LEU A 13 17.83 8.98 11.06
N LEU A 14 18.46 8.65 12.18
CA LEU A 14 17.74 8.35 13.41
C LEU A 14 17.46 9.67 14.11
N TRP A 15 16.21 10.01 14.30
CA TRP A 15 15.82 11.20 15.05
C TRP A 15 15.81 10.92 16.54
N VAL A 16 16.59 11.71 17.29
CA VAL A 16 16.60 11.65 18.74
C VAL A 16 16.29 13.06 19.24
N SER A 17 15.04 13.34 19.60
CA SER A 17 14.68 14.56 20.32
C SER A 17 14.03 14.23 21.67
N GLY A 18 14.09 15.16 22.62
CA GLY A 18 13.49 15.00 23.95
C GLY A 18 11.96 14.82 23.94
N HIS A 19 11.30 15.17 22.82
CA HIS A 19 9.86 15.01 22.59
C HIS A 19 9.57 14.11 21.38
N GLY A 20 10.59 13.65 20.68
CA GLY A 20 10.45 12.73 19.55
C GLY A 20 10.03 11.35 20.00
N ARG A 21 9.24 10.66 19.18
CA ARG A 21 8.94 9.26 19.39
C ARG A 21 10.24 8.47 19.30
N TRP A 22 10.60 7.77 20.35
CA TRP A 22 11.76 6.89 20.37
C TRP A 22 11.64 5.88 19.22
N GLY A 23 12.63 5.91 18.33
CA GLY A 23 12.72 4.94 17.24
C GLY A 23 12.24 5.41 15.87
N ASP A 24 11.90 6.69 15.69
CA ASP A 24 11.59 7.23 14.37
C ASP A 24 12.77 7.07 13.43
N GLN A 25 12.53 6.44 12.28
CA GLN A 25 13.51 6.23 11.22
C GLN A 25 13.16 7.08 10.01
N ILE A 26 13.76 8.25 9.92
CA ILE A 26 13.62 9.13 8.76
C ILE A 26 14.57 8.66 7.65
N VAL A 27 14.00 8.30 6.51
CA VAL A 27 14.74 7.95 5.29
C VAL A 27 14.69 9.11 4.32
N ILE A 28 15.86 9.64 3.95
CA ILE A 28 15.96 10.67 2.91
C ILE A 28 16.42 10.01 1.61
N VAL A 29 15.59 10.11 0.60
CA VAL A 29 15.88 9.59 -0.75
C VAL A 29 16.47 10.69 -1.61
N ASN A 30 17.43 10.33 -2.47
CA ASN A 30 18.14 11.27 -3.36
C ASN A 30 18.82 12.43 -2.63
N HIS A 31 19.34 12.22 -1.40
CA HIS A 31 19.93 13.25 -0.55
C HIS A 31 21.07 14.05 -1.21
N ARG A 32 21.72 13.51 -2.26
CA ARG A 32 22.78 14.17 -3.02
C ARG A 32 22.25 15.06 -4.16
N ASN A 33 20.93 15.05 -4.40
CA ASN A 33 20.31 15.85 -5.46
C ASN A 33 19.19 16.72 -4.86
N PRO A 34 19.49 17.97 -4.48
CA PRO A 34 18.57 18.83 -3.73
C PRO A 34 17.26 19.12 -4.44
N GLY A 35 17.20 18.98 -5.77
CA GLY A 35 15.97 19.22 -6.54
C GLY A 35 14.99 18.04 -6.53
N THR A 36 15.39 16.85 -6.06
CA THR A 36 14.58 15.64 -6.13
C THR A 36 14.59 14.83 -4.85
N ASN A 37 15.11 15.41 -3.76
CA ASN A 37 15.11 14.73 -2.47
C ASN A 37 13.69 14.71 -1.86
N TYR A 38 13.36 13.62 -1.19
CA TYR A 38 12.16 13.51 -0.36
C TYR A 38 12.46 12.62 0.84
N TYR A 39 11.64 12.74 1.89
CA TYR A 39 11.77 11.91 3.09
C TYR A 39 10.51 11.07 3.32
N PHE A 40 10.67 10.01 4.10
CA PHE A 40 9.58 9.29 4.73
C PHE A 40 10.01 8.68 6.06
N ASN A 41 9.07 8.61 7.01
CA ASN A 41 9.26 7.94 8.28
C ASN A 41 8.86 6.46 8.12
N ARG A 42 9.73 5.53 8.50
CA ARG A 42 9.44 4.09 8.41
C ARG A 42 8.51 3.59 9.50
N ASN A 43 8.50 4.24 10.64
CA ASN A 43 7.76 3.80 11.81
C ASN A 43 6.39 4.44 11.94
N GLU A 44 6.08 5.42 11.09
CA GLU A 44 4.81 6.13 11.12
C GLU A 44 3.91 5.81 9.94
N ASP A 45 2.63 6.12 10.14
CA ASP A 45 1.58 6.09 9.12
C ASP A 45 1.99 6.96 7.92
N SER A 46 1.47 6.64 6.74
CA SER A 46 1.80 7.22 5.43
C SER A 46 1.81 8.76 5.30
N ARG A 47 1.56 9.48 6.38
CA ARG A 47 1.46 10.95 6.43
C ARG A 47 2.78 11.67 6.71
N ASP A 48 3.72 11.03 7.42
CA ASP A 48 5.03 11.63 7.71
C ASP A 48 6.01 11.34 6.58
N LYS A 49 5.78 12.02 5.48
CA LYS A 49 6.59 11.94 4.25
C LYS A 49 6.39 13.19 3.39
N GLY A 50 7.33 13.46 2.53
CA GLY A 50 7.25 14.57 1.58
C GLY A 50 8.62 15.19 1.29
N ASP A 51 8.62 16.45 0.96
CA ASP A 51 9.82 17.27 0.75
C ASP A 51 10.25 17.96 2.05
N LEU A 52 11.22 18.86 1.94
CA LEU A 52 11.71 19.66 3.07
C LEU A 52 10.59 20.50 3.72
N ILE A 53 9.69 21.05 2.92
CA ILE A 53 8.59 21.87 3.42
C ILE A 53 7.61 21.01 4.24
N SER A 54 7.29 19.84 3.72
CA SER A 54 6.45 18.86 4.41
C SER A 54 7.11 18.36 5.69
N PHE A 55 8.44 18.14 5.67
CA PHE A 55 9.21 17.74 6.85
C PHE A 55 9.14 18.80 7.96
N ILE A 56 9.41 20.06 7.61
CA ILE A 56 9.32 21.16 8.56
C ILE A 56 7.90 21.27 9.13
N ASN A 57 6.88 21.17 8.28
CA ASN A 57 5.48 21.29 8.71
C ASN A 57 5.08 20.15 9.64
N ASN A 58 5.44 18.91 9.31
CA ASN A 58 5.09 17.74 10.13
C ASN A 58 5.81 17.71 11.48
N HIS A 59 6.99 18.33 11.55
CA HIS A 59 7.85 18.43 12.75
C HIS A 59 7.94 19.86 13.30
N MET A 60 6.96 20.71 13.01
CA MET A 60 6.98 22.13 13.36
C MET A 60 7.15 22.40 14.86
N ALA A 61 6.53 21.56 15.70
CA ALA A 61 6.65 21.72 17.16
C ALA A 61 8.10 21.58 17.63
N ASP A 62 8.82 20.60 17.10
CA ASP A 62 10.21 20.35 17.44
C ASP A 62 11.13 21.46 16.90
N PHE A 63 10.86 21.94 15.68
CA PHE A 63 11.63 23.06 15.11
C PHE A 63 11.45 24.33 15.94
N ARG A 64 10.22 24.64 16.38
CA ARG A 64 9.94 25.79 17.22
C ARG A 64 10.67 25.71 18.57
N GLU A 65 10.61 24.55 19.21
CA GLU A 65 11.33 24.33 20.49
C GLU A 65 12.83 24.54 20.34
N VAL A 66 13.46 23.87 19.36
CA VAL A 66 14.91 23.91 19.15
C VAL A 66 15.41 25.30 18.74
N LEU A 67 14.64 26.01 17.90
CA LEU A 67 14.99 27.32 17.36
C LEU A 67 14.47 28.51 18.20
N GLY A 68 13.71 28.21 19.28
CA GLY A 68 13.13 29.26 20.14
C GLY A 68 12.08 30.13 19.42
N LEU A 69 11.38 29.58 18.42
CA LEU A 69 10.39 30.30 17.63
C LEU A 69 9.03 30.33 18.33
N THR A 70 8.44 31.54 18.47
CA THR A 70 7.10 31.70 19.04
C THR A 70 6.03 31.60 17.96
N GLY A 71 4.87 31.00 18.26
CA GLY A 71 3.72 30.93 17.38
C GLY A 71 2.78 29.75 17.70
N ASN A 72 1.50 29.87 17.37
CA ASN A 72 0.54 28.79 17.52
C ASN A 72 0.46 27.97 16.22
N SER A 73 0.49 26.64 16.34
CA SER A 73 0.26 25.76 15.18
C SER A 73 -1.23 25.79 14.81
N SER A 74 -1.55 26.24 13.61
CA SER A 74 -2.87 26.02 13.03
C SER A 74 -3.03 24.56 12.63
N ARG A 75 -3.93 23.83 13.29
CA ARG A 75 -4.25 22.44 12.92
C ARG A 75 -4.93 22.41 11.55
N GLY A 76 -4.32 21.75 10.59
CA GLY A 76 -4.97 21.33 9.33
C GLY A 76 -4.48 22.00 8.06
N ASN A 77 -3.75 23.12 8.12
CA ASN A 77 -3.13 23.77 6.95
C ASN A 77 -1.61 23.88 7.18
N TYR A 78 -0.85 23.99 6.08
CA TYR A 78 0.57 24.32 6.15
C TYR A 78 0.77 25.67 6.85
N ASP A 79 1.58 25.68 7.90
CA ASP A 79 2.00 26.90 8.60
C ASP A 79 3.14 27.58 7.81
N MET A 80 2.78 28.28 6.74
CA MET A 80 3.76 28.86 5.83
C MET A 80 4.64 29.94 6.48
N GLU A 81 4.13 30.66 7.48
CA GLU A 81 4.92 31.64 8.24
C GLU A 81 5.91 30.93 9.18
N GLY A 82 5.46 29.89 9.87
CA GLY A 82 6.34 29.07 10.69
C GLY A 82 7.41 28.37 9.86
N ILE A 83 7.06 27.83 8.69
CA ILE A 83 8.01 27.20 7.77
C ILE A 83 9.03 28.22 7.28
N LYS A 84 8.61 29.43 6.91
CA LYS A 84 9.50 30.53 6.51
C LYS A 84 10.48 30.86 7.64
N ALA A 85 9.98 31.05 8.86
CA ALA A 85 10.81 31.35 10.02
C ALA A 85 11.85 30.25 10.30
N VAL A 86 11.46 28.97 10.18
CA VAL A 86 12.40 27.84 10.33
C VAL A 86 13.48 27.85 9.25
N LEU A 87 13.10 28.07 7.98
CA LEU A 87 14.06 28.12 6.87
C LEU A 87 15.01 29.31 7.00
N GLU A 88 14.53 30.49 7.40
CA GLU A 88 15.35 31.67 7.67
C GLU A 88 16.34 31.39 8.82
N ALA A 89 15.88 30.79 9.90
CA ALA A 89 16.73 30.46 11.04
C ALA A 89 17.80 29.42 10.69
N LEU A 90 17.48 28.42 9.87
CA LEU A 90 18.43 27.38 9.47
C LEU A 90 19.40 27.81 8.38
N SER A 91 18.96 28.62 7.43
CA SER A 91 19.79 29.06 6.30
C SER A 91 20.55 30.35 6.54
N GLY A 92 20.13 31.16 7.51
CA GLY A 92 20.62 32.53 7.70
C GLY A 92 20.21 33.52 6.59
N ILE A 93 19.31 33.13 5.68
CA ILE A 93 18.83 33.93 4.55
C ILE A 93 17.43 34.43 4.88
N GLN A 94 17.19 35.73 4.77
CA GLN A 94 15.85 36.29 4.87
C GLN A 94 15.13 36.24 3.52
N PHE A 95 13.93 35.66 3.50
CA PHE A 95 13.10 35.59 2.30
C PHE A 95 12.22 36.84 2.19
N SER A 96 12.45 37.65 1.16
CA SER A 96 11.71 38.91 0.92
C SER A 96 10.28 38.71 0.45
N GLU A 97 9.94 37.53 -0.11
CA GLU A 97 8.61 37.18 -0.57
C GLU A 97 7.97 36.10 0.33
N PRO A 98 6.62 36.10 0.46
CA PRO A 98 5.94 35.00 1.15
C PRO A 98 6.17 33.70 0.37
N LEU A 99 6.46 32.61 1.09
CA LEU A 99 6.53 31.28 0.52
C LEU A 99 5.16 30.94 -0.05
N LYS A 100 5.09 30.69 -1.36
CA LYS A 100 3.85 30.25 -1.98
C LYS A 100 3.58 28.81 -1.53
N SER A 101 2.41 28.58 -0.95
CA SER A 101 1.91 27.25 -0.69
C SER A 101 1.83 26.50 -2.02
N VAL A 102 2.69 25.52 -2.23
CA VAL A 102 2.49 24.55 -3.27
C VAL A 102 1.46 23.57 -2.71
N ASN A 103 0.17 23.86 -2.94
CA ASN A 103 -0.92 22.91 -2.67
C ASN A 103 -0.72 21.70 -3.59
N GLY A 104 0.06 20.77 -3.16
CA GLY A 104 0.28 19.53 -3.88
C GLY A 104 0.85 18.50 -2.93
N SER A 105 0.17 17.37 -2.82
CA SER A 105 0.81 16.16 -2.35
C SER A 105 2.09 15.96 -3.16
N PHE A 106 3.25 16.09 -2.52
CA PHE A 106 4.51 15.86 -3.20
C PHE A 106 4.61 14.40 -3.64
N SER A 107 4.21 14.15 -4.88
CA SER A 107 4.95 13.20 -5.68
C SER A 107 6.12 13.99 -6.27
N ALA A 108 7.35 13.50 -6.02
CA ALA A 108 8.58 14.07 -6.58
C ALA A 108 8.34 14.53 -8.03
N ASN A 109 8.60 15.82 -8.32
CA ASN A 109 8.49 16.44 -9.64
C ASN A 109 7.44 15.77 -10.55
N ARG A 110 6.18 15.82 -10.15
CA ARG A 110 5.09 15.73 -11.11
C ARG A 110 4.86 17.17 -11.61
N THR A 111 5.52 17.51 -12.69
CA THR A 111 4.78 18.21 -13.73
C THR A 111 3.42 17.53 -13.83
N ASP A 112 2.31 18.24 -14.05
CA ASP A 112 1.00 17.68 -14.39
C ASP A 112 1.12 16.81 -15.65
N SER A 113 1.87 15.70 -15.55
CA SER A 113 2.07 14.77 -16.63
C SER A 113 0.86 13.85 -16.62
N GLU A 114 -0.06 14.15 -17.49
CA GLU A 114 -1.09 13.21 -17.91
C GLU A 114 -0.43 11.86 -18.25
N PHE A 115 -1.00 10.75 -17.78
CA PHE A 115 -0.53 9.43 -18.17
C PHE A 115 -0.65 9.28 -19.68
N ARG A 116 0.46 9.02 -20.34
CA ARG A 116 0.51 8.74 -21.77
C ARG A 116 1.09 7.38 -22.00
N LEU A 117 0.31 6.48 -22.56
CA LEU A 117 0.74 5.12 -22.85
C LEU A 117 1.94 5.08 -23.81
N SER A 118 2.04 6.09 -24.71
CA SER A 118 3.15 6.27 -25.64
C SER A 118 4.52 6.48 -24.98
N ASP A 119 4.56 6.92 -23.72
CA ASP A 119 5.81 7.17 -23.00
C ASP A 119 6.45 5.86 -22.49
N TYR A 120 5.78 4.74 -22.68
CA TYR A 120 6.20 3.42 -22.19
C TYR A 120 6.43 2.46 -23.35
N GLU A 121 7.59 1.82 -23.35
CA GLU A 121 7.81 0.65 -24.20
C GLU A 121 7.24 -0.59 -23.48
N ILE A 122 6.16 -1.13 -24.02
CA ILE A 122 5.45 -2.27 -23.45
C ILE A 122 5.81 -3.52 -24.26
N CYS A 123 6.25 -4.57 -23.59
CA CYS A 123 6.51 -5.85 -24.21
C CYS A 123 5.95 -7.00 -23.36
N PRO A 124 5.78 -8.20 -23.93
CA PRO A 124 5.46 -9.40 -23.17
C PRO A 124 6.44 -9.61 -22.02
N LEU A 125 6.02 -10.36 -21.01
CA LEU A 125 6.82 -10.63 -19.82
C LEU A 125 8.19 -11.23 -20.20
N ASN A 126 9.26 -10.43 -20.06
CA ASN A 126 10.62 -10.84 -20.38
C ASN A 126 11.25 -11.68 -19.24
N GLU A 127 12.39 -12.33 -19.53
CA GLU A 127 13.06 -13.22 -18.57
C GLU A 127 13.42 -12.54 -17.25
N LYS A 128 13.90 -11.30 -17.26
CA LYS A 128 14.26 -10.56 -16.05
C LYS A 128 13.06 -10.28 -15.16
N CYS A 129 11.94 -9.89 -15.75
CA CYS A 129 10.69 -9.66 -15.03
C CYS A 129 10.08 -10.99 -14.55
N ARG A 130 10.22 -12.04 -15.34
CA ARG A 130 9.82 -13.39 -14.97
C ARG A 130 10.65 -13.92 -13.81
N ASP A 131 11.98 -13.74 -13.81
CA ASP A 131 12.86 -14.10 -12.71
C ASP A 131 12.47 -13.37 -11.42
N PHE A 132 12.16 -12.09 -11.50
CA PHE A 132 11.66 -11.35 -10.33
C PHE A 132 10.42 -12.00 -9.69
N LEU A 133 9.47 -12.48 -10.49
CA LEU A 133 8.27 -13.15 -9.99
C LEU A 133 8.59 -14.53 -9.43
N ILE A 134 9.43 -15.32 -10.11
CA ILE A 134 9.74 -16.70 -9.71
C ILE A 134 10.74 -16.71 -8.56
N THR A 135 11.88 -16.08 -8.73
CA THR A 135 12.98 -16.13 -7.73
C THR A 135 12.74 -15.15 -6.59
N GLY A 136 12.34 -13.91 -6.91
CA GLY A 136 12.15 -12.85 -5.94
C GLY A 136 10.86 -12.96 -5.14
N ARG A 137 9.78 -13.45 -5.77
CA ARG A 137 8.45 -13.57 -5.15
C ARG A 137 8.03 -15.00 -4.87
N LYS A 138 8.87 -15.99 -5.26
CA LYS A 138 8.63 -17.42 -5.04
C LYS A 138 7.36 -17.97 -5.70
N LEU A 139 6.86 -17.30 -6.74
CA LEU A 139 5.77 -17.82 -7.56
C LEU A 139 6.28 -19.00 -8.40
N SER A 140 5.44 -20.00 -8.61
CA SER A 140 5.80 -21.12 -9.50
C SER A 140 5.80 -20.66 -10.98
N PRO A 141 6.64 -21.27 -11.84
CA PRO A 141 6.58 -21.00 -13.27
C PRO A 141 5.18 -21.15 -13.85
N SER A 142 4.43 -22.17 -13.45
CA SER A 142 3.05 -22.42 -13.92
C SER A 142 2.08 -21.30 -13.53
N THR A 143 2.20 -20.74 -12.30
CA THR A 143 1.40 -19.57 -11.90
C THR A 143 1.77 -18.34 -12.73
N VAL A 144 3.07 -18.10 -12.94
CA VAL A 144 3.53 -16.97 -13.76
C VAL A 144 3.04 -17.12 -15.21
N ASP A 145 3.11 -18.33 -15.78
CA ASP A 145 2.61 -18.61 -17.13
C ASP A 145 1.11 -18.37 -17.28
N LEU A 146 0.33 -18.84 -16.30
CA LEU A 146 -1.12 -18.64 -16.28
C LEU A 146 -1.50 -17.17 -16.27
N PHE A 147 -0.81 -16.35 -15.48
CA PHE A 147 -1.10 -14.92 -15.34
C PHE A 147 -0.38 -14.04 -16.38
N SER A 148 0.56 -14.59 -17.16
CA SER A 148 1.37 -13.82 -18.11
C SER A 148 0.57 -12.99 -19.14
N PRO A 149 -0.64 -13.40 -19.60
CA PRO A 149 -1.44 -12.56 -20.49
C PRO A 149 -1.91 -11.23 -19.88
N PHE A 150 -1.86 -11.13 -18.54
CA PHE A 150 -2.31 -9.96 -17.77
C PHE A 150 -1.14 -9.15 -17.19
N ILE A 151 0.10 -9.50 -17.55
CA ILE A 151 1.33 -8.91 -17.02
C ILE A 151 2.20 -8.48 -18.19
N ASN A 152 2.82 -7.31 -18.09
CA ASN A 152 3.75 -6.81 -19.09
C ASN A 152 5.13 -6.55 -18.47
N SER A 153 6.14 -6.51 -19.31
CA SER A 153 7.38 -5.81 -19.02
C SER A 153 7.29 -4.40 -19.60
N VAL A 154 7.55 -3.40 -18.76
CA VAL A 154 7.54 -2.00 -19.19
C VAL A 154 8.94 -1.43 -19.04
N ALA A 155 9.48 -0.88 -20.12
CA ALA A 155 10.75 -0.19 -20.10
C ALA A 155 10.54 1.29 -19.77
N TYR A 156 11.36 1.77 -18.84
CA TYR A 156 11.61 3.18 -18.63
C TYR A 156 12.98 3.52 -19.20
N ILE A 157 13.05 4.59 -19.99
CA ILE A 157 14.30 5.04 -20.60
C ILE A 157 14.86 6.18 -19.75
N ALA A 158 16.05 5.99 -19.18
CA ALA A 158 16.80 7.02 -18.49
C ALA A 158 18.27 6.93 -18.86
N ASP A 159 18.89 8.08 -19.14
CA ASP A 159 20.30 8.19 -19.54
C ASP A 159 20.68 7.25 -20.72
N GLY A 160 19.80 7.11 -21.69
CA GLY A 160 19.98 6.22 -22.86
C GLY A 160 19.91 4.72 -22.54
N LYS A 161 19.62 4.33 -21.30
CA LYS A 161 19.49 2.93 -20.87
C LYS A 161 18.03 2.56 -20.65
N ARG A 162 17.69 1.32 -21.02
CA ARG A 162 16.36 0.73 -20.81
C ARG A 162 16.35 -0.06 -19.50
N TYR A 163 15.41 0.31 -18.61
CA TYR A 163 15.18 -0.37 -17.33
C TYR A 163 13.82 -1.05 -17.38
N TYR A 164 13.82 -2.37 -17.56
CA TYR A 164 12.60 -3.15 -17.58
C TYR A 164 12.10 -3.45 -16.18
N ASN A 165 10.81 -3.26 -15.99
CA ASN A 165 10.09 -3.55 -14.76
C ASN A 165 8.89 -4.46 -15.04
N THR A 166 8.59 -5.35 -14.11
CA THR A 166 7.32 -6.08 -14.12
C THR A 166 6.19 -5.10 -13.92
N SER A 167 5.18 -5.15 -14.77
CA SER A 167 4.10 -4.19 -14.80
C SER A 167 2.75 -4.89 -14.87
N PHE A 168 1.83 -4.42 -14.07
CA PHE A 168 0.45 -4.85 -14.01
C PHE A 168 -0.41 -3.71 -14.55
N PRO A 169 -0.98 -3.86 -15.77
CA PRO A 169 -1.73 -2.78 -16.41
C PRO A 169 -3.08 -2.55 -15.74
N TYR A 170 -3.35 -1.30 -15.39
CA TYR A 170 -4.61 -0.88 -14.78
C TYR A 170 -5.56 -0.35 -15.83
N ARG A 171 -6.80 -0.77 -15.71
CA ARG A 171 -7.93 -0.32 -16.52
C ARG A 171 -9.11 -0.02 -15.62
N VAL A 172 -10.00 0.84 -16.06
CA VAL A 172 -11.34 0.92 -15.46
C VAL A 172 -12.07 -0.39 -15.81
N PRO A 173 -12.68 -1.09 -14.85
CA PRO A 173 -13.42 -2.32 -15.14
C PRO A 173 -14.41 -2.13 -16.28
N GLY A 174 -14.36 -3.01 -17.28
CA GLY A 174 -15.15 -2.90 -18.51
C GLY A 174 -14.51 -2.09 -19.63
N ASN A 175 -13.43 -1.36 -19.38
CA ASN A 175 -12.66 -0.64 -20.41
C ASN A 175 -11.41 -1.43 -20.82
N THR A 176 -11.03 -1.31 -22.09
CA THR A 176 -9.81 -1.94 -22.64
C THR A 176 -8.57 -1.08 -22.50
N ASP A 177 -8.73 0.23 -22.31
CA ASP A 177 -7.64 1.20 -22.32
C ASP A 177 -6.81 1.13 -21.03
N ILE A 178 -5.50 1.01 -21.20
CA ILE A 178 -4.56 1.07 -20.09
C ILE A 178 -4.42 2.54 -19.68
N CYS A 179 -4.72 2.84 -18.41
CA CYS A 179 -4.67 4.19 -17.86
C CYS A 179 -3.70 4.33 -16.68
N ASN A 180 -3.02 3.25 -16.30
CA ASN A 180 -1.97 3.24 -15.29
C ASN A 180 -1.21 1.90 -15.32
N PHE A 181 -0.05 1.87 -14.68
CA PHE A 181 0.68 0.64 -14.37
C PHE A 181 1.02 0.58 -12.88
N GLU A 182 0.74 -0.53 -12.22
CA GLU A 182 1.46 -0.92 -11.02
C GLU A 182 2.80 -1.52 -11.45
N VAL A 183 3.91 -0.93 -11.00
CA VAL A 183 5.26 -1.29 -11.45
C VAL A 183 6.05 -1.88 -10.30
N ARG A 184 6.72 -3.00 -10.55
CA ARG A 184 7.47 -3.77 -9.55
C ARG A 184 8.80 -4.27 -10.10
N ASN A 185 9.82 -4.21 -9.24
CA ASN A 185 11.06 -4.94 -9.40
C ASN A 185 11.68 -5.24 -8.01
N TYR A 186 12.93 -5.72 -7.95
CA TYR A 186 13.63 -6.00 -6.69
C TYR A 186 13.82 -4.77 -5.77
N ARG A 187 13.82 -3.55 -6.35
CA ARG A 187 14.14 -2.30 -5.64
C ARG A 187 13.03 -1.25 -5.70
N TYR A 188 12.06 -1.46 -6.57
CA TYR A 188 11.02 -0.47 -6.85
C TYR A 188 9.61 -1.04 -6.72
N LYS A 189 8.75 -0.26 -6.08
CA LYS A 189 7.31 -0.46 -5.97
C LYS A 189 6.63 0.88 -6.19
N GLY A 190 5.76 0.98 -7.18
CA GLY A 190 5.05 2.23 -7.45
C GLY A 190 4.02 2.12 -8.54
N HIS A 191 3.52 3.26 -8.95
CA HIS A 191 2.60 3.43 -10.08
C HIS A 191 3.19 4.39 -11.09
N SER A 192 2.69 4.33 -12.32
CA SER A 192 3.04 5.29 -13.35
C SER A 192 2.67 6.71 -12.97
N ALA A 193 3.49 7.67 -13.36
CA ALA A 193 3.21 9.08 -13.15
C ALA A 193 1.90 9.48 -13.88
N GLY A 194 1.02 10.26 -13.25
CA GLY A 194 -0.27 10.68 -13.83
C GLY A 194 -1.30 9.56 -14.00
N GLY A 195 -0.96 8.30 -13.67
CA GLY A 195 -1.85 7.17 -13.86
C GLY A 195 -3.12 7.23 -13.01
N ASN A 196 -4.22 6.80 -13.58
CA ASN A 196 -5.51 6.73 -12.89
C ASN A 196 -5.47 5.68 -11.77
N LYS A 197 -5.71 6.12 -10.54
CA LYS A 197 -5.87 5.29 -9.34
C LYS A 197 -7.22 5.52 -8.66
N VAL A 198 -8.09 6.31 -9.27
CA VAL A 198 -9.37 6.67 -8.69
C VAL A 198 -10.35 5.51 -8.82
N ASP A 199 -10.49 4.96 -10.02
CA ASP A 199 -11.43 3.89 -10.36
C ASP A 199 -10.80 2.74 -11.18
N ALA A 200 -9.55 2.90 -11.61
CA ALA A 200 -8.82 1.86 -12.32
C ALA A 200 -8.15 0.86 -11.37
N CYS A 201 -8.06 -0.38 -11.82
CA CYS A 201 -7.43 -1.49 -11.11
C CYS A 201 -6.85 -2.52 -12.09
N TRP A 202 -6.01 -3.42 -11.59
CA TRP A 202 -5.59 -4.58 -12.35
C TRP A 202 -6.63 -5.68 -12.19
N VAL A 203 -7.16 -6.17 -13.30
CA VAL A 203 -8.21 -7.20 -13.33
C VAL A 203 -7.70 -8.40 -14.11
N VAL A 204 -7.88 -9.58 -13.55
CA VAL A 204 -7.68 -10.87 -14.19
C VAL A 204 -8.98 -11.63 -14.18
N SER A 205 -9.51 -11.92 -15.36
CA SER A 205 -10.64 -12.85 -15.55
C SER A 205 -10.32 -13.75 -16.74
N PHE A 206 -10.49 -15.04 -16.54
CA PHE A 206 -10.34 -16.05 -17.61
C PHE A 206 -11.64 -16.28 -18.37
N ASN A 207 -12.71 -15.59 -17.99
CA ASN A 207 -13.97 -15.53 -18.70
C ASN A 207 -14.18 -14.13 -19.29
N ARG A 208 -14.65 -14.04 -20.52
CA ARG A 208 -14.94 -12.76 -21.18
C ARG A 208 -16.24 -12.12 -20.70
N GLU A 209 -17.14 -12.95 -20.19
CA GLU A 209 -18.48 -12.55 -19.77
C GLU A 209 -18.51 -12.27 -18.27
N PRO A 210 -18.59 -11.00 -17.82
CA PRO A 210 -18.50 -10.66 -16.40
C PRO A 210 -19.67 -11.24 -15.57
N TRP A 211 -20.82 -11.47 -16.16
CA TRP A 211 -21.98 -12.09 -15.48
C TRP A 211 -21.80 -13.57 -15.14
N ASN A 212 -20.81 -14.26 -15.73
CA ASN A 212 -20.45 -15.63 -15.37
C ASN A 212 -19.50 -15.70 -14.17
N ILE A 213 -19.03 -14.57 -13.67
CA ILE A 213 -18.14 -14.51 -12.51
C ILE A 213 -18.97 -14.58 -11.23
N GLU A 214 -18.73 -15.60 -10.42
CA GLU A 214 -19.39 -15.82 -9.14
C GLU A 214 -18.68 -15.09 -7.98
N PHE A 215 -17.34 -15.03 -8.04
CA PHE A 215 -16.53 -14.41 -7.00
C PHE A 215 -15.44 -13.51 -7.59
N VAL A 216 -15.32 -12.32 -7.02
CA VAL A 216 -14.21 -11.39 -7.29
C VAL A 216 -13.37 -11.28 -6.03
N TYR A 217 -12.12 -11.71 -6.09
CA TYR A 217 -11.15 -11.62 -5.00
C TYR A 217 -10.38 -10.31 -5.09
N LEU A 218 -10.41 -9.49 -4.03
CA LEU A 218 -9.82 -8.15 -3.96
C LEU A 218 -8.52 -8.17 -3.16
N PHE A 219 -7.46 -7.61 -3.69
CA PHE A 219 -6.11 -7.58 -3.10
C PHE A 219 -5.49 -6.19 -3.13
N GLU A 220 -4.50 -5.96 -2.27
CA GLU A 220 -3.70 -4.74 -2.31
C GLU A 220 -2.67 -4.73 -3.44
N SER A 221 -2.19 -5.88 -3.86
CA SER A 221 -1.25 -6.00 -4.97
C SER A 221 -1.54 -7.19 -5.89
N ALA A 222 -1.12 -7.07 -7.14
CA ALA A 222 -1.22 -8.15 -8.12
C ALA A 222 -0.41 -9.38 -7.68
N ILE A 223 0.72 -9.19 -6.99
CA ILE A 223 1.56 -10.28 -6.48
C ILE A 223 0.81 -11.07 -5.41
N ASP A 224 0.03 -10.41 -4.55
CA ASP A 224 -0.79 -11.08 -3.54
C ASP A 224 -1.91 -11.90 -4.18
N ALA A 225 -2.52 -11.38 -5.24
CA ALA A 225 -3.52 -12.12 -6.02
C ALA A 225 -2.94 -13.41 -6.63
N MET A 226 -1.77 -13.34 -7.24
CA MET A 226 -1.07 -14.51 -7.79
C MET A 226 -0.66 -15.49 -6.70
N SER A 227 -0.20 -14.99 -5.55
CA SER A 227 0.18 -15.82 -4.39
C SER A 227 -1.03 -16.52 -3.78
N PHE A 228 -2.16 -15.82 -3.66
CA PHE A 228 -3.42 -16.39 -3.21
C PHE A 228 -3.90 -17.50 -4.15
N TYR A 229 -3.86 -17.26 -5.47
CA TYR A 229 -4.19 -18.30 -6.44
C TYR A 229 -3.32 -19.54 -6.24
N GLU A 230 -2.00 -19.38 -6.16
CA GLU A 230 -1.07 -20.50 -6.02
C GLU A 230 -1.29 -21.29 -4.73
N LEU A 231 -1.53 -20.61 -3.61
CA LEU A 231 -1.84 -21.24 -2.33
C LEU A 231 -3.14 -22.05 -2.35
N ASN A 232 -4.09 -21.68 -3.23
CA ASN A 232 -5.42 -22.29 -3.36
C ASN A 232 -5.63 -22.97 -4.72
N SER A 233 -4.56 -23.25 -5.47
CA SER A 233 -4.63 -23.73 -6.87
C SER A 233 -5.41 -25.04 -7.02
N SER A 234 -5.33 -25.95 -6.04
CA SER A 234 -6.09 -27.22 -6.04
C SER A 234 -7.63 -27.02 -6.12
N ILE A 235 -8.12 -25.88 -5.65
CA ILE A 235 -9.56 -25.54 -5.67
C ILE A 235 -9.85 -24.58 -6.82
N LEU A 236 -8.98 -23.57 -7.02
CA LEU A 236 -9.25 -22.47 -7.92
C LEU A 236 -9.02 -22.82 -9.40
N LEU A 237 -8.19 -23.81 -9.70
CA LEU A 237 -7.88 -24.18 -11.09
C LEU A 237 -9.17 -24.55 -11.88
N SER A 238 -10.03 -25.36 -11.29
CA SER A 238 -11.31 -25.75 -11.92
C SER A 238 -12.35 -24.64 -11.93
N ARG A 239 -12.16 -23.61 -11.10
CA ARG A 239 -13.08 -22.47 -10.96
C ARG A 239 -12.63 -21.21 -11.70
N LEU A 240 -11.50 -21.23 -12.38
CA LEU A 240 -10.97 -20.06 -13.09
C LEU A 240 -12.00 -19.37 -14.02
N PRO A 241 -12.88 -20.07 -14.73
CA PRO A 241 -13.92 -19.43 -15.55
C PRO A 241 -14.99 -18.68 -14.74
N HIS A 242 -15.07 -18.90 -13.43
CA HIS A 242 -16.11 -18.34 -12.56
C HIS A 242 -15.55 -17.41 -11.49
N VAL A 243 -14.26 -17.08 -11.55
CA VAL A 243 -13.61 -16.19 -10.57
C VAL A 243 -12.80 -15.11 -11.26
N ALA A 244 -12.71 -13.94 -10.62
CA ALA A 244 -11.81 -12.88 -11.04
C ALA A 244 -10.89 -12.47 -9.86
N PHE A 245 -9.70 -12.00 -10.21
CA PHE A 245 -8.72 -11.47 -9.26
C PHE A 245 -8.49 -9.99 -9.57
N VAL A 246 -8.57 -9.14 -8.55
CA VAL A 246 -8.46 -7.69 -8.72
C VAL A 246 -7.45 -7.13 -7.72
N SER A 247 -6.47 -6.36 -8.22
CA SER A 247 -5.58 -5.57 -7.39
C SER A 247 -5.95 -4.08 -7.45
N THR A 248 -6.15 -3.47 -6.28
CA THR A 248 -6.43 -2.04 -6.15
C THR A 248 -5.18 -1.18 -6.08
N GLY A 249 -3.98 -1.79 -5.93
CA GLY A 249 -2.69 -1.11 -5.92
C GLY A 249 -2.37 -0.35 -4.64
N GLY A 250 -2.74 -0.88 -3.52
CA GLY A 250 -2.60 -0.28 -2.19
C GLY A 250 -3.92 0.31 -1.72
N SER A 251 -4.00 1.62 -1.55
CA SER A 251 -5.21 2.26 -1.02
C SER A 251 -6.45 2.03 -1.90
N VAL A 252 -7.51 1.57 -1.27
CA VAL A 252 -8.81 1.29 -1.91
C VAL A 252 -9.65 2.56 -1.95
N SER A 253 -10.15 2.94 -3.12
CA SER A 253 -11.10 4.03 -3.29
C SER A 253 -12.54 3.52 -3.39
N ARG A 254 -13.50 4.37 -3.02
CA ARG A 254 -14.93 4.07 -3.23
C ARG A 254 -15.25 3.89 -4.72
N ALA A 255 -14.65 4.71 -5.58
CA ALA A 255 -14.86 4.65 -7.02
C ALA A 255 -14.35 3.32 -7.61
N GLN A 256 -13.19 2.80 -7.17
CA GLN A 256 -12.72 1.47 -7.58
C GLN A 256 -13.72 0.38 -7.20
N ILE A 257 -14.17 0.36 -5.94
CA ILE A 257 -15.13 -0.67 -5.50
C ILE A 257 -16.44 -0.57 -6.26
N SER A 258 -16.94 0.64 -6.51
CA SER A 258 -18.15 0.84 -7.31
C SER A 258 -17.96 0.36 -8.75
N ALA A 259 -16.84 0.70 -9.39
CA ALA A 259 -16.53 0.27 -10.76
C ALA A 259 -16.42 -1.26 -10.87
N ILE A 260 -15.75 -1.91 -9.91
CA ILE A 260 -15.62 -3.37 -9.83
C ILE A 260 -17.01 -4.02 -9.66
N HIS A 261 -17.79 -3.51 -8.69
CA HIS A 261 -19.11 -4.06 -8.38
C HIS A 261 -20.09 -3.90 -9.54
N ASN A 262 -20.08 -2.74 -10.21
CA ASN A 262 -20.95 -2.50 -11.37
C ASN A 262 -20.55 -3.36 -12.58
N TYR A 263 -19.27 -3.63 -12.78
CA TYR A 263 -18.82 -4.49 -13.88
C TYR A 263 -19.10 -5.98 -13.63
N PHE A 264 -18.92 -6.42 -12.37
CA PHE A 264 -19.20 -7.79 -11.93
C PHE A 264 -20.45 -7.85 -11.06
N GLU A 265 -21.56 -7.30 -11.54
CA GLU A 265 -22.77 -7.07 -10.73
C GLU A 265 -23.39 -8.35 -10.12
N MET A 266 -23.18 -9.51 -10.78
CA MET A 266 -23.66 -10.80 -10.29
C MET A 266 -22.69 -11.46 -9.30
N ALA A 267 -21.47 -10.95 -9.18
CA ALA A 267 -20.44 -11.58 -8.37
C ALA A 267 -20.48 -11.14 -6.90
N ARG A 268 -20.05 -12.04 -6.04
CA ARG A 268 -19.76 -11.72 -4.63
C ARG A 268 -18.32 -11.24 -4.48
N LEU A 269 -18.14 -10.06 -3.93
CA LEU A 269 -16.80 -9.53 -3.62
C LEU A 269 -16.24 -10.21 -2.36
N VAL A 270 -14.98 -10.63 -2.42
CA VAL A 270 -14.23 -11.28 -1.33
C VAL A 270 -13.01 -10.43 -1.02
N CYS A 271 -12.98 -9.81 0.15
CA CYS A 271 -11.83 -9.02 0.60
C CYS A 271 -10.69 -9.95 1.01
N CYS A 272 -9.59 -9.88 0.29
CA CYS A 272 -8.35 -10.62 0.52
C CYS A 272 -7.17 -9.66 0.78
N TYR A 273 -7.44 -8.51 1.38
CA TYR A 273 -6.43 -7.50 1.72
C TYR A 273 -5.48 -8.01 2.82
N ASP A 274 -4.36 -7.32 2.99
CA ASP A 274 -3.34 -7.63 3.98
C ASP A 274 -3.93 -7.81 5.40
N ASN A 275 -3.23 -8.55 6.22
CA ASN A 275 -3.61 -8.78 7.61
C ASN A 275 -2.92 -7.75 8.53
N ASP A 276 -3.11 -6.48 8.21
CA ASP A 276 -2.66 -5.35 9.01
C ASP A 276 -3.78 -4.31 9.15
N GLU A 277 -3.51 -3.22 9.87
CA GLU A 277 -4.50 -2.15 10.09
C GLU A 277 -5.02 -1.57 8.77
N SER A 278 -4.16 -1.43 7.75
CA SER A 278 -4.58 -0.92 6.44
C SER A 278 -5.55 -1.88 5.76
N GLY A 279 -5.25 -3.17 5.76
CA GLY A 279 -6.13 -4.19 5.20
C GLY A 279 -7.49 -4.28 5.90
N VAL A 280 -7.54 -4.11 7.23
CA VAL A 280 -8.82 -4.02 7.97
C VAL A 280 -9.60 -2.76 7.55
N ARG A 281 -8.91 -1.64 7.39
CA ARG A 281 -9.54 -0.39 6.91
C ARG A 281 -10.12 -0.54 5.50
N TYR A 282 -9.47 -1.32 4.64
CA TYR A 282 -9.97 -1.60 3.29
C TYR A 282 -11.16 -2.55 3.29
N ASP A 283 -11.17 -3.56 4.18
CA ASP A 283 -12.36 -4.40 4.41
C ASP A 283 -13.56 -3.52 4.79
N ILE A 284 -13.38 -2.61 5.75
CA ILE A 284 -14.41 -1.68 6.22
C ILE A 284 -14.88 -0.76 5.08
N SER A 285 -13.94 -0.17 4.34
CA SER A 285 -14.27 0.75 3.24
C SER A 285 -15.04 0.05 2.13
N THR A 286 -14.64 -1.17 1.77
CA THR A 286 -15.33 -2.02 0.78
C THR A 286 -16.74 -2.34 1.24
N ALA A 287 -16.90 -2.78 2.48
CA ALA A 287 -18.22 -3.09 3.05
C ALA A 287 -19.14 -1.87 3.05
N CYS A 288 -18.65 -0.73 3.52
CA CYS A 288 -19.43 0.51 3.55
C CYS A 288 -19.82 0.99 2.15
N CYS A 289 -18.95 0.79 1.15
CA CYS A 289 -19.28 1.09 -0.24
C CYS A 289 -20.42 0.21 -0.75
N LEU A 290 -20.33 -1.11 -0.58
CA LEU A 290 -21.32 -2.09 -1.03
C LEU A 290 -22.67 -1.92 -0.34
N TRP A 291 -22.68 -1.50 0.92
CA TRP A 291 -23.91 -1.29 1.69
C TRP A 291 -24.46 0.12 1.57
N ASN A 292 -23.85 0.96 0.75
CA ASN A 292 -24.15 2.39 0.60
C ASN A 292 -24.17 3.12 1.94
N VAL A 293 -23.21 2.82 2.82
CA VAL A 293 -23.06 3.39 4.15
C VAL A 293 -22.09 4.58 4.06
N THR A 294 -22.48 5.69 4.67
CA THR A 294 -21.60 6.85 4.81
C THR A 294 -20.57 6.58 5.91
N LEU A 295 -19.29 6.71 5.60
CA LEU A 295 -18.19 6.48 6.51
C LEU A 295 -17.25 7.68 6.54
N GLN A 296 -17.03 8.23 7.74
CA GLN A 296 -15.91 9.13 8.01
C GLN A 296 -15.03 8.48 9.07
N ARG A 297 -13.73 8.71 9.00
CA ARG A 297 -12.75 8.13 9.90
C ARG A 297 -11.68 9.16 10.26
N SER A 298 -11.28 9.16 11.50
CA SER A 298 -10.08 9.84 12.00
C SER A 298 -9.26 8.91 12.88
N VAL A 299 -7.97 9.10 12.90
CA VAL A 299 -7.05 8.32 13.74
C VAL A 299 -6.45 9.27 14.77
N ARG A 300 -6.55 8.92 16.04
CA ARG A 300 -5.93 9.63 17.16
C ARG A 300 -5.14 8.62 17.97
N GLU A 301 -3.86 8.89 18.15
CA GLU A 301 -2.93 8.02 18.93
C GLU A 301 -3.30 6.53 18.91
N ASP A 302 -3.97 6.04 19.96
CA ASP A 302 -4.35 4.63 20.12
C ASP A 302 -5.81 4.32 19.75
N LEU A 303 -6.55 5.28 19.16
CA LEU A 303 -7.95 5.13 18.80
C LEU A 303 -8.19 5.40 17.31
N VAL A 304 -9.07 4.61 16.72
CA VAL A 304 -9.70 4.92 15.44
C VAL A 304 -11.14 5.33 15.67
N GLU A 305 -11.44 6.59 15.37
CA GLU A 305 -12.78 7.14 15.50
C GLU A 305 -13.52 6.98 14.17
N PHE A 306 -14.79 6.65 14.27
CA PHE A 306 -15.67 6.46 13.13
C PHE A 306 -16.95 7.29 13.28
N ILE A 307 -17.45 7.80 12.13
CA ILE A 307 -18.83 8.26 11.99
C ILE A 307 -19.45 7.42 10.86
N CYS A 308 -20.37 6.54 11.23
CA CYS A 308 -21.00 5.60 10.32
C CYS A 308 -22.50 5.86 10.31
N ASN A 309 -23.06 6.33 9.20
CA ASN A 309 -24.47 6.79 9.10
C ASN A 309 -24.88 7.73 10.25
N GLY A 310 -24.00 8.67 10.60
CA GLY A 310 -24.23 9.60 11.70
C GLY A 310 -23.93 9.08 13.12
N ARG A 311 -23.76 7.76 13.29
CA ARG A 311 -23.38 7.15 14.57
C ARG A 311 -21.88 7.31 14.81
N LYS A 312 -21.50 7.92 15.93
CA LYS A 312 -20.10 8.09 16.35
C LYS A 312 -19.68 6.98 17.31
N PHE A 313 -18.50 6.41 17.10
CA PHE A 313 -17.87 5.45 18.00
C PHE A 313 -16.36 5.42 17.77
N ALA A 314 -15.61 4.84 18.70
CA ALA A 314 -14.17 4.65 18.59
C ALA A 314 -13.79 3.21 18.91
N ILE A 315 -12.75 2.72 18.28
CA ILE A 315 -12.19 1.39 18.49
C ILE A 315 -10.69 1.57 18.77
N PRO A 316 -10.15 0.95 19.83
CA PRO A 316 -8.70 0.89 20.03
C PRO A 316 -7.98 0.28 18.82
N ARG A 317 -6.83 0.85 18.45
CA ARG A 317 -6.08 0.40 17.24
C ARG A 317 -5.69 -1.07 17.31
N ASP A 318 -5.29 -1.53 18.47
CA ASP A 318 -4.93 -2.93 18.75
C ASP A 318 -6.11 -3.91 18.68
N LYS A 319 -7.33 -3.39 18.82
CA LYS A 319 -8.60 -4.15 18.73
C LYS A 319 -9.37 -3.91 17.44
N LEU A 320 -8.78 -3.17 16.49
CA LEU A 320 -9.45 -2.86 15.23
C LEU A 320 -9.52 -4.10 14.34
N THR A 321 -10.72 -4.65 14.23
CA THR A 321 -11.07 -5.73 13.29
C THR A 321 -12.35 -5.36 12.55
N PHE A 322 -12.59 -6.00 11.40
CA PHE A 322 -13.85 -5.82 10.67
C PHE A 322 -15.07 -6.19 11.53
N THR A 323 -14.97 -7.25 12.32
CA THR A 323 -16.04 -7.67 13.23
C THR A 323 -16.29 -6.64 14.34
N ALA A 324 -15.24 -6.09 14.95
CA ALA A 324 -15.36 -5.05 15.97
C ALA A 324 -16.03 -3.79 15.40
N PHE A 325 -15.61 -3.36 14.19
CA PHE A 325 -16.26 -2.25 13.49
C PHE A 325 -17.75 -2.51 13.22
N LYS A 326 -18.06 -3.67 12.64
CA LYS A 326 -19.44 -4.04 12.30
C LYS A 326 -20.36 -4.01 13.53
N ASN A 327 -19.90 -4.60 14.64
CA ASN A 327 -20.66 -4.64 15.89
C ASN A 327 -20.86 -3.23 16.49
N ALA A 328 -19.79 -2.42 16.53
CA ALA A 328 -19.86 -1.04 17.03
C ALA A 328 -20.77 -0.16 16.15
N ALA A 329 -20.75 -0.35 14.85
CA ALA A 329 -21.62 0.36 13.90
C ALA A 329 -23.08 -0.12 13.93
N GLY A 330 -23.36 -1.29 14.51
CA GLY A 330 -24.69 -1.90 14.52
C GLY A 330 -25.13 -2.45 13.16
N LEU A 331 -24.17 -2.83 12.30
CA LEU A 331 -24.43 -3.34 10.96
C LEU A 331 -24.69 -4.84 11.01
N ARG A 332 -25.75 -5.30 10.31
CA ARG A 332 -26.13 -6.72 10.25
C ARG A 332 -25.56 -7.44 9.03
N GLN A 333 -25.32 -6.70 7.93
CA GLN A 333 -24.77 -7.24 6.70
C GLN A 333 -23.38 -7.83 6.91
N ASN A 334 -22.98 -8.73 6.02
CA ASN A 334 -21.66 -9.34 6.02
C ASN A 334 -21.03 -9.25 4.64
N ILE A 335 -19.70 -9.12 4.62
CA ILE A 335 -18.88 -9.35 3.43
C ILE A 335 -18.02 -10.59 3.66
N LEU A 336 -17.53 -11.16 2.57
CA LEU A 336 -16.57 -12.25 2.65
C LEU A 336 -15.17 -11.66 2.85
N VAL A 337 -14.50 -12.08 3.93
CA VAL A 337 -13.13 -11.67 4.24
C VAL A 337 -12.26 -12.91 4.34
N LYS A 338 -11.12 -12.90 3.67
CA LYS A 338 -10.06 -13.92 3.80
C LYS A 338 -8.75 -13.23 4.14
N LYS A 339 -8.05 -13.77 5.12
CA LYS A 339 -6.74 -13.24 5.54
C LYS A 339 -5.64 -14.27 5.32
N PRO A 340 -4.41 -13.83 5.03
CA PRO A 340 -3.28 -14.73 4.80
C PRO A 340 -3.00 -15.61 6.02
N ARG A 341 -3.20 -16.92 5.86
CA ARG A 341 -2.93 -17.91 6.90
C ARG A 341 -2.50 -19.24 6.31
N PHE A 342 -1.72 -19.97 7.06
CA PHE A 342 -1.35 -21.34 6.76
C PHE A 342 -1.65 -22.21 7.98
N THR A 343 -2.39 -23.30 7.76
CA THR A 343 -2.65 -24.31 8.79
C THR A 343 -1.77 -25.51 8.49
N ASP A 344 -0.75 -25.73 9.33
CA ASP A 344 0.15 -26.89 9.21
C ASP A 344 -0.46 -28.07 9.96
N LYS A 345 -0.88 -29.06 9.21
CA LYS A 345 -1.45 -30.31 9.76
C LYS A 345 -0.38 -31.30 10.21
N SER A 346 0.90 -31.00 9.97
CA SER A 346 2.02 -31.94 10.20
C SER A 346 2.81 -31.67 11.48
N LEU A 347 2.46 -30.66 12.28
CA LEU A 347 3.30 -30.15 13.36
C LEU A 347 2.91 -30.64 14.74
N ASP A 348 2.01 -31.65 14.85
CA ASP A 348 1.53 -31.99 16.19
C ASP A 348 1.74 -33.44 16.57
N ALA A 349 2.57 -33.65 17.61
CA ALA A 349 2.59 -34.87 18.39
C ALA A 349 1.29 -35.06 19.20
N ASP A 350 0.53 -34.00 19.43
CA ASP A 350 -0.69 -33.95 20.25
C ASP A 350 -1.99 -33.79 19.44
N GLY A 351 -1.93 -33.82 18.09
CA GLY A 351 -3.10 -33.76 17.21
C GLY A 351 -3.74 -32.34 17.05
N LEU A 352 -3.05 -31.30 17.52
CA LEU A 352 -3.51 -29.91 17.40
C LEU A 352 -2.92 -29.26 16.14
N THR A 353 -3.75 -28.72 15.27
CA THR A 353 -3.31 -27.98 14.07
C THR A 353 -2.97 -26.55 14.41
N GLU A 354 -1.72 -26.12 14.26
CA GLU A 354 -1.33 -24.72 14.44
C GLU A 354 -1.66 -23.91 13.18
N THR A 355 -2.39 -22.78 13.36
CA THR A 355 -2.63 -21.82 12.29
C THR A 355 -1.68 -20.64 12.44
N VAL A 356 -0.85 -20.43 11.44
CA VAL A 356 0.08 -19.30 11.37
C VAL A 356 -0.52 -18.22 10.47
N TRP A 357 -0.53 -16.99 10.98
CA TRP A 357 -1.01 -15.83 10.26
C TRP A 357 0.15 -15.04 9.66
N PHE A 358 -0.05 -14.46 8.49
CA PHE A 358 0.94 -13.67 7.77
C PHE A 358 0.40 -12.28 7.51
N LYS A 359 1.32 -11.34 7.22
CA LYS A 359 0.94 -9.99 6.84
C LYS A 359 0.24 -9.97 5.48
N ASP A 360 0.84 -10.59 4.48
CA ASP A 360 0.32 -10.64 3.12
C ASP A 360 0.37 -12.06 2.53
N TRP A 361 -0.27 -12.26 1.37
CA TRP A 361 -0.36 -13.56 0.72
C TRP A 361 0.98 -14.03 0.15
N ASN A 362 1.85 -13.10 -0.26
CA ASN A 362 3.17 -13.46 -0.76
C ASN A 362 4.08 -13.95 0.36
N ASP A 363 3.98 -13.37 1.55
CA ASP A 363 4.73 -13.86 2.70
C ASP A 363 4.22 -15.25 3.14
N CYS A 364 2.91 -15.50 3.08
CA CYS A 364 2.33 -16.82 3.30
C CYS A 364 2.86 -17.86 2.29
N LEU A 365 2.93 -17.50 1.00
CA LEU A 365 3.47 -18.37 -0.05
C LEU A 365 4.96 -18.67 0.15
N LYS A 366 5.76 -17.66 0.46
CA LYS A 366 7.20 -17.83 0.76
C LYS A 366 7.41 -18.79 1.93
N TYR A 367 6.64 -18.60 3.02
CA TYR A 367 6.69 -19.51 4.17
C TYR A 367 6.44 -20.96 3.77
N ARG A 368 5.40 -21.21 2.99
CA ARG A 368 5.06 -22.56 2.53
C ARG A 368 6.18 -23.21 1.70
N LYS A 369 6.93 -22.39 0.92
CA LYS A 369 7.99 -22.87 0.02
C LYS A 369 9.38 -22.87 0.62
N THR A 370 9.57 -22.26 1.79
CA THR A 370 10.88 -22.16 2.44
C THR A 370 11.03 -23.29 3.47
N PRO A 371 12.17 -23.99 3.55
CA PRO A 371 12.41 -25.00 4.56
C PRO A 371 12.23 -24.43 5.97
N LYS A 372 11.51 -25.16 6.84
CA LYS A 372 11.13 -24.71 8.20
C LYS A 372 12.31 -24.17 9.03
N LYS A 373 13.53 -24.73 8.88
CA LYS A 373 14.74 -24.29 9.60
C LYS A 373 15.16 -22.86 9.23
N GLU A 374 15.04 -22.47 7.97
CA GLU A 374 15.40 -21.12 7.53
C GLU A 374 14.36 -20.08 7.96
N TYR A 375 13.09 -20.47 8.06
CA TYR A 375 12.02 -19.57 8.44
C TYR A 375 11.95 -19.28 9.94
N ILE A 376 12.37 -20.23 10.80
CA ILE A 376 12.48 -20.01 12.25
C ILE A 376 13.48 -18.89 12.55
N LEU A 377 14.57 -18.76 11.78
CA LEU A 377 15.53 -17.65 11.87
C LEU A 377 14.91 -16.28 11.45
N TYR A 378 13.91 -16.30 10.58
CA TYR A 378 13.20 -15.10 10.16
C TYR A 378 12.15 -14.63 11.17
N ARG A 379 11.47 -15.56 11.86
CA ARG A 379 10.51 -15.30 12.94
C ARG A 379 11.13 -14.53 14.13
N GLY A 380 12.39 -14.75 14.44
CA GLY A 380 13.12 -14.07 15.53
C GLY A 380 13.39 -12.59 15.29
N ARG A 381 13.06 -12.03 14.12
CA ARG A 381 13.21 -10.59 13.77
C ARG A 381 11.91 -9.87 13.40
N GLY A 382 10.79 -10.55 13.34
CA GLY A 382 9.47 -9.98 13.07
C GLY A 382 8.61 -9.94 14.33
N ARG A 383 7.97 -8.82 14.60
CA ARG A 383 7.07 -8.61 15.74
C ARG A 383 6.03 -9.74 15.79
N ASP A 384 5.78 -10.24 16.99
CA ASP A 384 4.72 -11.21 17.27
C ASP A 384 3.35 -10.66 16.84
N TYR A 385 2.82 -11.16 15.74
CA TYR A 385 1.43 -10.96 15.31
C TYR A 385 0.49 -12.00 15.93
N ASN A 386 0.87 -12.60 17.06
CA ASN A 386 0.12 -13.65 17.72
C ASN A 386 -1.04 -13.16 18.61
N ASN A 387 -1.49 -11.91 18.45
CA ASN A 387 -2.65 -11.40 19.15
C ASN A 387 -3.58 -10.65 18.19
N VAL A 388 -4.32 -11.38 17.34
CA VAL A 388 -5.67 -10.96 16.88
C VAL A 388 -6.50 -12.19 16.55
#